data_bc643c4ceeced55793ed7539b66367e8
#
_entry.id   bc643c4ceeced55793ed7539b66367e8
#
_cell.length_a   1.000
_cell.length_b   1.000
_cell.length_c   1.000
_cell.angle_alpha   90.00
_cell.angle_beta   90.00
_cell.angle_gamma   90.00
#
_symmetry.space_group_name_H-M   'P 1'
#
loop_
_entity.id
_entity.type
_entity.pdbx_description
1 polymer ?
#
loop_
_entity_poly.entity_id
_entity_poly.type
_entity_poly.pdbx_seq_one_letter_code
_entity_poly.pdbx_strand_id
1 'polypeptide(L)'
;MRKLAVLGKYVQLRTRSSEFRLRHPARSFGPMLGTLEFIGAMLFALAVLHTFSTRYFEHLAHTRTAHAGVWHLLGEVETVFGLWAFVLVLFMALAYGWGMSTQYLDSLRFTEPMFVFVIMVIAASRPVMQLAADAVRAVGKLLPATPAVAGYFLSLSLVPLLGSFITEPAAMTLAALMLRDRIFVAGVSNRLKYATLGVLFVNVSVGGTLTHFAAPPVLMVAGKWEWTTAFMLSMFGAKAILAVLANSIGITFLFRRELLARALDRSTDAKPRVPAAFVLLNLLLLAAVVFSNHHPEAFMSTGPTRPASP
;
A
#
# COMPACT_ATOMS: atom_id res chain seq x y z
N MET A 1 -19.86 23.89 30.98
CA MET A 1 -19.91 22.57 31.63
C MET A 1 -19.54 21.37 30.73
N ARG A 2 -19.81 21.33 29.41
CA ARG A 2 -19.43 20.19 28.53
C ARG A 2 -17.92 19.94 28.38
N LYS A 3 -17.06 20.97 28.45
CA LYS A 3 -15.59 20.81 28.30
C LYS A 3 -14.91 20.14 29.50
N LEU A 4 -15.47 20.31 30.73
CA LEU A 4 -14.93 19.65 31.92
C LEU A 4 -15.26 18.16 32.01
N ALA A 5 -16.39 17.72 31.44
CA ALA A 5 -16.76 16.31 31.33
C ALA A 5 -15.84 15.52 30.37
N VAL A 6 -15.40 16.16 29.29
CA VAL A 6 -14.47 15.55 28.32
C VAL A 6 -13.07 15.39 28.95
N LEU A 7 -12.59 16.39 29.70
CA LEU A 7 -11.29 16.31 30.40
C LEU A 7 -11.29 15.20 31.46
N GLY A 8 -12.40 15.06 32.21
CA GLY A 8 -12.55 14.00 33.22
C GLY A 8 -12.48 12.59 32.59
N LYS A 9 -13.07 12.41 31.42
CA LYS A 9 -13.03 11.12 30.71
C LYS A 9 -11.63 10.80 30.17
N TYR A 10 -10.88 11.80 29.74
CA TYR A 10 -9.46 11.63 29.33
C TYR A 10 -8.54 11.31 30.50
N VAL A 11 -8.75 11.90 31.64
CA VAL A 11 -7.96 11.60 32.86
C VAL A 11 -8.27 10.19 33.35
N GLN A 12 -9.52 9.75 33.37
CA GLN A 12 -9.89 8.37 33.74
C GLN A 12 -9.38 7.31 32.78
N LEU A 13 -9.30 7.60 31.47
CA LEU A 13 -8.70 6.67 30.49
C LEU A 13 -7.19 6.55 30.70
N ARG A 14 -6.52 7.63 31.09
CA ARG A 14 -5.08 7.63 31.37
C ARG A 14 -4.72 6.87 32.64
N THR A 15 -5.54 6.95 33.69
CA THR A 15 -5.34 6.19 34.93
C THR A 15 -5.63 4.69 34.74
N ARG A 16 -6.64 4.33 33.94
CA ARG A 16 -6.96 2.92 33.62
C ARG A 16 -5.87 2.25 32.78
N SER A 17 -5.22 3.00 31.89
CA SER A 17 -4.09 2.48 31.09
C SER A 17 -2.81 2.33 31.92
N SER A 18 -2.63 3.09 33.00
CA SER A 18 -1.50 2.92 33.92
C SER A 18 -1.68 1.72 34.86
N GLU A 19 -2.90 1.43 35.30
CA GLU A 19 -3.19 0.24 36.13
C GLU A 19 -3.11 -1.06 35.33
N PHE A 20 -3.48 -1.05 34.02
CA PHE A 20 -3.31 -2.21 33.15
C PHE A 20 -1.83 -2.54 32.91
N ARG A 21 -0.95 -1.54 32.91
CA ARG A 21 0.51 -1.72 32.77
C ARG A 21 1.18 -2.36 34.00
N LEU A 22 0.57 -2.26 35.18
CA LEU A 22 1.17 -2.78 36.42
C LEU A 22 0.91 -4.28 36.66
N ARG A 23 0.07 -4.94 35.87
CA ARG A 23 -0.27 -6.36 36.06
C ARG A 23 0.48 -7.35 35.14
N HIS A 24 1.35 -6.89 34.26
CA HIS A 24 2.22 -7.79 33.49
C HIS A 24 3.62 -7.83 34.12
N PRO A 25 4.23 -9.04 34.25
CA PRO A 25 5.57 -9.17 34.84
C PRO A 25 6.64 -8.68 33.86
N ALA A 26 6.76 -7.35 33.74
CA ALA A 26 7.80 -6.69 32.92
C ALA A 26 9.19 -6.67 33.60
N ARG A 27 9.36 -7.38 34.72
CA ARG A 27 10.56 -7.20 35.59
C ARG A 27 11.80 -8.03 35.23
N SER A 28 11.73 -8.96 34.27
CA SER A 28 12.92 -9.77 33.88
C SER A 28 13.54 -9.42 32.51
N PHE A 29 12.94 -8.49 31.76
CA PHE A 29 13.34 -8.21 30.37
C PHE A 29 14.19 -6.95 30.14
N GLY A 30 14.47 -6.15 31.17
CA GLY A 30 15.07 -4.82 30.99
C GLY A 30 16.41 -4.81 30.20
N PRO A 31 17.43 -5.58 30.59
CA PRO A 31 18.71 -5.59 29.86
C PRO A 31 18.64 -6.33 28.51
N MET A 32 17.80 -7.38 28.42
CA MET A 32 17.59 -8.15 27.19
C MET A 32 16.80 -7.36 26.12
N LEU A 33 15.82 -6.57 26.53
CA LEU A 33 15.07 -5.71 25.62
C LEU A 33 15.97 -4.71 24.90
N GLY A 34 16.88 -4.06 25.63
CA GLY A 34 17.84 -3.12 25.02
C GLY A 34 18.77 -3.78 23.99
N THR A 35 19.22 -5.01 24.25
CA THR A 35 20.06 -5.77 23.29
C THR A 35 19.25 -6.18 22.06
N LEU A 36 18.01 -6.65 22.25
CA LEU A 36 17.13 -7.07 21.15
C LEU A 36 16.72 -5.89 20.27
N GLU A 37 16.39 -4.75 20.90
CA GLU A 37 16.07 -3.50 20.20
C GLU A 37 17.28 -3.01 19.38
N PHE A 38 18.47 -3.07 19.95
CA PHE A 38 19.69 -2.70 19.24
C PHE A 38 19.98 -3.62 18.05
N ILE A 39 19.86 -4.95 18.23
CA ILE A 39 20.04 -5.92 17.13
C ILE A 39 18.96 -5.71 16.06
N GLY A 40 17.72 -5.51 16.46
CA GLY A 40 16.63 -5.21 15.55
C GLY A 40 16.89 -3.94 14.72
N ALA A 41 17.37 -2.86 15.37
CA ALA A 41 17.77 -1.64 14.69
C ALA A 41 18.94 -1.84 13.72
N MET A 42 19.94 -2.62 14.11
CA MET A 42 21.07 -2.98 13.24
C MET A 42 20.62 -3.79 12.02
N LEU A 43 19.78 -4.80 12.21
CA LEU A 43 19.23 -5.60 11.10
C LEU A 43 18.33 -4.77 10.19
N PHE A 44 17.54 -3.85 10.75
CA PHE A 44 16.77 -2.90 9.97
C PHE A 44 17.66 -1.98 9.14
N ALA A 45 18.75 -1.44 9.72
CA ALA A 45 19.72 -0.65 8.98
C ALA A 45 20.36 -1.45 7.83
N LEU A 46 20.69 -2.72 8.08
CA LEU A 46 21.20 -3.63 7.05
C LEU A 46 20.16 -3.90 5.96
N ALA A 47 18.88 -4.06 6.33
CA ALA A 47 17.79 -4.20 5.36
C ALA A 47 17.71 -2.95 4.46
N VAL A 48 17.76 -1.75 5.05
CA VAL A 48 17.77 -0.50 4.28
C VAL A 48 18.99 -0.42 3.35
N LEU A 49 20.19 -0.75 3.84
CA LEU A 49 21.39 -0.80 2.99
C LEU A 49 21.25 -1.82 1.85
N HIS A 50 20.66 -2.98 2.14
CA HIS A 50 20.40 -4.01 1.13
C HIS A 50 19.47 -3.49 0.03
N THR A 51 18.46 -2.66 0.33
CA THR A 51 17.56 -2.11 -0.69
C THR A 51 18.29 -1.24 -1.73
N PHE A 52 19.42 -0.62 -1.38
CA PHE A 52 20.25 0.09 -2.36
C PHE A 52 21.06 -0.84 -3.26
N SER A 53 21.18 -2.11 -2.88
CA SER A 53 21.90 -3.15 -3.64
C SER A 53 21.00 -3.98 -4.57
N THR A 54 19.68 -3.71 -4.61
CA THR A 54 18.71 -4.49 -5.39
C THR A 54 19.06 -4.57 -6.87
N ARG A 55 19.56 -3.47 -7.47
CA ARG A 55 20.02 -3.45 -8.87
C ARG A 55 21.17 -4.42 -9.14
N TYR A 56 22.04 -4.65 -8.16
CA TYR A 56 23.12 -5.62 -8.27
C TYR A 56 22.57 -7.05 -8.30
N PHE A 57 21.59 -7.36 -7.46
CA PHE A 57 20.93 -8.67 -7.44
C PHE A 57 20.09 -8.92 -8.70
N GLU A 58 19.40 -7.91 -9.23
CA GLU A 58 18.72 -7.99 -10.53
C GLU A 58 19.70 -8.31 -11.67
N HIS A 59 20.86 -7.64 -11.68
CA HIS A 59 21.91 -7.94 -12.65
C HIS A 59 22.43 -9.38 -12.51
N LEU A 60 22.61 -9.89 -11.29
CA LEU A 60 22.97 -11.29 -11.06
C LEU A 60 21.88 -12.25 -11.54
N ALA A 61 20.62 -11.92 -11.34
CA ALA A 61 19.49 -12.73 -11.83
C ALA A 61 19.51 -12.92 -13.35
N HIS A 62 19.90 -11.87 -14.08
CA HIS A 62 20.04 -11.94 -15.53
C HIS A 62 21.31 -12.64 -16.01
N THR A 63 22.40 -12.61 -15.23
CA THR A 63 23.70 -13.17 -15.65
C THR A 63 23.91 -14.59 -15.15
N ARG A 64 23.32 -14.99 -14.01
CA ARG A 64 23.47 -16.30 -13.40
C ARG A 64 22.15 -17.07 -13.39
N THR A 65 21.88 -17.76 -14.50
CA THR A 65 20.62 -18.49 -14.72
C THR A 65 20.38 -19.65 -13.74
N ALA A 66 21.44 -20.27 -13.19
CA ALA A 66 21.34 -21.42 -12.28
C ALA A 66 20.55 -21.12 -10.98
N HIS A 67 20.52 -19.87 -10.51
CA HIS A 67 19.81 -19.45 -9.29
C HIS A 67 19.08 -18.12 -9.49
N ALA A 68 18.60 -17.86 -10.71
CA ALA A 68 17.95 -16.61 -11.07
C ALA A 68 16.79 -16.24 -10.13
N GLY A 69 15.98 -17.22 -9.70
CA GLY A 69 14.86 -16.99 -8.77
C GLY A 69 15.31 -16.46 -7.41
N VAL A 70 16.43 -16.94 -6.87
CA VAL A 70 16.98 -16.45 -5.60
C VAL A 70 17.48 -15.01 -5.74
N TRP A 71 18.18 -14.72 -6.85
CA TRP A 71 18.67 -13.37 -7.09
C TRP A 71 17.54 -12.37 -7.33
N HIS A 72 16.44 -12.78 -8.00
CA HIS A 72 15.23 -11.98 -8.12
C HIS A 72 14.62 -11.67 -6.75
N LEU A 73 14.47 -12.68 -5.89
CA LEU A 73 13.93 -12.49 -4.53
C LEU A 73 14.78 -11.50 -3.72
N LEU A 74 16.11 -11.59 -3.82
CA LEU A 74 17.02 -10.65 -3.14
C LEU A 74 17.03 -9.25 -3.77
N GLY A 75 16.52 -9.10 -4.98
CA GLY A 75 16.30 -7.82 -5.67
C GLY A 75 14.97 -7.14 -5.33
N GLU A 76 14.02 -7.84 -4.70
CA GLU A 76 12.70 -7.30 -4.35
C GLU A 76 12.74 -6.67 -2.96
N VAL A 77 12.36 -5.38 -2.85
CA VAL A 77 12.43 -4.62 -1.60
C VAL A 77 11.60 -5.26 -0.49
N GLU A 78 10.39 -5.71 -0.82
CA GLU A 78 9.49 -6.37 0.13
C GLU A 78 10.09 -7.65 0.69
N THR A 79 10.73 -8.44 -0.16
CA THR A 79 11.41 -9.70 0.22
C THR A 79 12.62 -9.43 1.09
N VAL A 80 13.36 -8.35 0.82
CA VAL A 80 14.54 -7.96 1.62
C VAL A 80 14.15 -7.73 3.09
N PHE A 81 13.11 -6.96 3.36
CA PHE A 81 12.67 -6.73 4.74
C PHE A 81 12.18 -8.02 5.41
N GLY A 82 11.47 -8.88 4.68
CA GLY A 82 11.06 -10.21 5.16
C GLY A 82 12.25 -11.10 5.52
N LEU A 83 13.30 -11.11 4.69
CA LEU A 83 14.53 -11.86 4.94
C LEU A 83 15.22 -11.40 6.23
N TRP A 84 15.40 -10.09 6.41
CA TRP A 84 16.06 -9.57 7.62
C TRP A 84 15.21 -9.74 8.88
N ALA A 85 13.87 -9.68 8.77
CA ALA A 85 12.96 -10.04 9.86
C ALA A 85 13.10 -11.54 10.23
N PHE A 86 13.20 -12.43 9.23
CA PHE A 86 13.45 -13.84 9.47
C PHE A 86 14.81 -14.07 10.17
N VAL A 87 15.86 -13.35 9.77
CA VAL A 87 17.18 -13.41 10.44
C VAL A 87 17.06 -13.00 11.91
N LEU A 88 16.26 -11.96 12.22
CA LEU A 88 16.00 -11.55 13.61
C LEU A 88 15.33 -12.68 14.42
N VAL A 89 14.27 -13.29 13.87
CA VAL A 89 13.56 -14.38 14.53
C VAL A 89 14.46 -15.60 14.73
N LEU A 90 15.27 -15.95 13.73
CA LEU A 90 16.24 -17.03 13.81
C LEU A 90 17.30 -16.75 14.89
N PHE A 91 17.86 -15.52 14.93
CA PHE A 91 18.77 -15.09 15.99
C PHE A 91 18.13 -15.26 17.37
N MET A 92 16.90 -14.81 17.54
CA MET A 92 16.17 -14.95 18.80
C MET A 92 15.99 -16.42 19.19
N ALA A 93 15.64 -17.28 18.23
CA ALA A 93 15.46 -18.72 18.47
C ALA A 93 16.75 -19.40 18.94
N LEU A 94 17.89 -19.02 18.35
CA LEU A 94 19.21 -19.57 18.68
C LEU A 94 19.79 -19.00 19.99
N ALA A 95 19.62 -17.69 20.22
CA ALA A 95 20.20 -17.02 21.38
C ALA A 95 19.36 -17.14 22.66
N TYR A 96 18.04 -17.10 22.52
CA TYR A 96 17.09 -17.02 23.65
C TYR A 96 16.11 -18.21 23.70
N GLY A 97 16.17 -19.11 22.72
CA GLY A 97 15.30 -20.28 22.63
C GLY A 97 13.96 -20.02 21.93
N TRP A 98 13.35 -21.12 21.46
CA TRP A 98 12.13 -21.10 20.65
C TRP A 98 10.93 -20.45 21.37
N GLY A 99 10.77 -20.71 22.67
CA GLY A 99 9.68 -20.16 23.47
C GLY A 99 9.67 -18.64 23.53
N MET A 100 10.85 -18.00 23.62
CA MET A 100 10.98 -16.55 23.59
C MET A 100 10.65 -15.95 22.23
N SER A 101 11.08 -16.62 21.16
CA SER A 101 10.81 -16.19 19.79
C SER A 101 9.31 -16.23 19.46
N THR A 102 8.64 -17.31 19.85
CA THR A 102 7.18 -17.43 19.66
C THR A 102 6.43 -16.40 20.50
N GLN A 103 6.84 -16.17 21.76
CA GLN A 103 6.22 -15.15 22.61
C GLN A 103 6.41 -13.74 22.03
N TYR A 104 7.57 -13.44 21.45
CA TYR A 104 7.81 -12.17 20.74
C TYR A 104 6.87 -12.04 19.55
N LEU A 105 6.80 -13.04 18.68
CA LEU A 105 5.90 -13.04 17.52
C LEU A 105 4.42 -12.89 17.93
N ASP A 106 3.98 -13.58 18.99
CA ASP A 106 2.63 -13.47 19.53
C ASP A 106 2.34 -12.08 20.13
N SER A 107 3.37 -11.35 20.54
CA SER A 107 3.25 -9.98 21.05
C SER A 107 3.05 -8.93 19.95
N LEU A 108 3.40 -9.27 18.71
CA LEU A 108 3.25 -8.39 17.56
C LEU A 108 1.78 -8.32 17.12
N ARG A 109 1.37 -7.14 16.69
CA ARG A 109 0.02 -6.94 16.14
C ARG A 109 0.04 -7.17 14.64
N PHE A 110 -0.45 -8.33 14.19
CA PHE A 110 -0.53 -8.65 12.76
C PHE A 110 -1.86 -8.23 12.11
N THR A 111 -2.80 -7.65 12.86
CA THR A 111 -4.13 -7.28 12.35
C THR A 111 -4.03 -6.31 11.18
N GLU A 112 -3.26 -5.20 11.35
CA GLU A 112 -3.10 -4.23 10.28
C GLU A 112 -2.34 -4.80 9.05
N PRO A 113 -1.17 -5.48 9.19
CA PRO A 113 -0.51 -6.12 8.06
C PRO A 113 -1.38 -7.15 7.33
N MET A 114 -2.13 -7.97 8.07
CA MET A 114 -3.04 -8.95 7.47
C MET A 114 -4.18 -8.29 6.70
N PHE A 115 -4.76 -7.23 7.25
CA PHE A 115 -5.77 -6.43 6.58
C PHE A 115 -5.25 -5.83 5.26
N VAL A 116 -4.05 -5.22 5.30
CA VAL A 116 -3.39 -4.69 4.08
C VAL A 116 -3.18 -5.79 3.05
N PHE A 117 -2.65 -6.94 3.49
CA PHE A 117 -2.39 -8.06 2.60
C PHE A 117 -3.66 -8.54 1.89
N VAL A 118 -4.76 -8.73 2.63
CA VAL A 118 -6.04 -9.17 2.06
C VAL A 118 -6.59 -8.13 1.07
N ILE A 119 -6.56 -6.83 1.44
CA ILE A 119 -6.98 -5.77 0.52
C ILE A 119 -6.13 -5.75 -0.74
N MET A 120 -4.80 -5.85 -0.62
CA MET A 120 -3.91 -5.85 -1.78
C MET A 120 -4.21 -7.00 -2.73
N VAL A 121 -4.43 -8.21 -2.22
CA VAL A 121 -4.77 -9.39 -3.04
C VAL A 121 -6.10 -9.19 -3.78
N ILE A 122 -7.14 -8.70 -3.09
CA ILE A 122 -8.46 -8.46 -3.71
C ILE A 122 -8.38 -7.32 -4.73
N ALA A 123 -7.75 -6.20 -4.36
CA ALA A 123 -7.67 -5.00 -5.19
C ALA A 123 -6.80 -5.21 -6.45
N ALA A 124 -5.74 -6.03 -6.36
CA ALA A 124 -4.92 -6.39 -7.52
C ALA A 124 -5.59 -7.43 -8.43
N SER A 125 -6.77 -7.93 -8.08
CA SER A 125 -7.50 -8.90 -8.88
C SER A 125 -7.95 -8.33 -10.24
N ARG A 126 -7.99 -9.19 -11.28
CA ARG A 126 -8.43 -8.79 -12.63
C ARG A 126 -9.79 -8.10 -12.66
N PRO A 127 -10.84 -8.55 -11.92
CA PRO A 127 -12.13 -7.89 -11.89
C PRO A 127 -12.08 -6.43 -11.42
N VAL A 128 -11.35 -6.16 -10.33
CA VAL A 128 -11.22 -4.80 -9.76
C VAL A 128 -10.41 -3.89 -10.69
N MET A 129 -9.29 -4.39 -11.22
CA MET A 129 -8.47 -3.66 -12.19
C MET A 129 -9.23 -3.35 -13.47
N GLN A 130 -10.05 -4.27 -13.95
CA GLN A 130 -10.91 -4.03 -15.11
C GLN A 130 -11.96 -2.96 -14.83
N LEU A 131 -12.63 -3.00 -13.67
CA LEU A 131 -13.60 -1.99 -13.27
C LEU A 131 -12.97 -0.59 -13.23
N ALA A 132 -11.79 -0.46 -12.62
CA ALA A 132 -11.06 0.80 -12.58
C ALA A 132 -10.69 1.30 -14.00
N ALA A 133 -10.24 0.41 -14.89
CA ALA A 133 -9.97 0.75 -16.28
C ALA A 133 -11.26 1.14 -17.04
N ASP A 134 -12.40 0.49 -16.76
CA ASP A 134 -13.68 0.83 -17.36
C ASP A 134 -14.18 2.20 -16.87
N ALA A 135 -14.02 2.51 -15.59
CA ALA A 135 -14.32 3.82 -15.03
C ALA A 135 -13.50 4.92 -15.71
N VAL A 136 -12.18 4.71 -15.88
CA VAL A 136 -11.31 5.65 -16.61
C VAL A 136 -11.79 5.85 -18.04
N ARG A 137 -12.17 4.76 -18.74
CA ARG A 137 -12.70 4.86 -20.11
C ARG A 137 -14.04 5.62 -20.17
N ALA A 138 -14.92 5.37 -19.22
CA ALA A 138 -16.22 6.05 -19.16
C ALA A 138 -16.03 7.56 -18.93
N VAL A 139 -15.21 7.95 -17.96
CA VAL A 139 -14.90 9.36 -17.69
C VAL A 139 -14.16 9.99 -18.87
N GLY A 140 -13.27 9.25 -19.54
CA GLY A 140 -12.56 9.73 -20.72
C GLY A 140 -13.46 10.15 -21.87
N LYS A 141 -14.63 9.52 -22.02
CA LYS A 141 -15.63 9.89 -23.04
C LYS A 141 -16.32 11.23 -22.74
N LEU A 142 -16.31 11.67 -21.49
CA LEU A 142 -16.93 12.93 -21.06
C LEU A 142 -15.98 14.13 -21.21
N LEU A 143 -14.67 13.88 -21.38
CA LEU A 143 -13.69 14.94 -21.51
C LEU A 143 -13.66 15.48 -22.96
N PRO A 144 -13.67 16.81 -23.16
CA PRO A 144 -13.55 17.45 -24.46
C PRO A 144 -12.10 17.44 -24.97
N ALA A 145 -11.51 16.24 -25.06
CA ALA A 145 -10.12 16.02 -25.47
C ALA A 145 -10.02 14.77 -26.35
N THR A 146 -8.92 14.66 -27.10
CA THR A 146 -8.67 13.43 -27.87
C THR A 146 -8.50 12.23 -26.94
N PRO A 147 -8.90 11.01 -27.33
CA PRO A 147 -8.82 9.82 -26.49
C PRO A 147 -7.42 9.57 -25.92
N ALA A 148 -6.36 9.95 -26.62
CA ALA A 148 -4.98 9.81 -26.16
C ALA A 148 -4.67 10.80 -25.04
N VAL A 149 -5.03 12.08 -25.19
CA VAL A 149 -4.82 13.12 -24.17
C VAL A 149 -5.70 12.86 -22.95
N ALA A 150 -6.97 12.50 -23.14
CA ALA A 150 -7.88 12.14 -22.05
C ALA A 150 -7.37 10.91 -21.30
N GLY A 151 -6.93 9.86 -22.01
CA GLY A 151 -6.37 8.65 -21.39
C GLY A 151 -5.09 8.94 -20.62
N TYR A 152 -4.20 9.77 -21.14
CA TYR A 152 -2.99 10.20 -20.45
C TYR A 152 -3.31 10.97 -19.17
N PHE A 153 -4.15 12.01 -19.27
CA PHE A 153 -4.58 12.82 -18.13
C PHE A 153 -5.22 11.96 -17.03
N LEU A 154 -6.15 11.07 -17.40
CA LEU A 154 -6.86 10.23 -16.44
C LEU A 154 -5.96 9.15 -15.82
N SER A 155 -4.98 8.65 -16.55
CA SER A 155 -3.98 7.73 -15.99
C SER A 155 -3.12 8.38 -14.89
N LEU A 156 -2.95 9.70 -14.94
CA LEU A 156 -2.19 10.48 -13.97
C LEU A 156 -3.08 11.17 -12.91
N SER A 157 -4.39 11.24 -13.10
CA SER A 157 -5.31 11.89 -12.17
C SER A 157 -6.28 10.91 -11.52
N LEU A 158 -7.22 10.39 -12.30
CA LEU A 158 -8.28 9.52 -11.78
C LEU A 158 -7.73 8.20 -11.22
N VAL A 159 -6.77 7.55 -11.91
CA VAL A 159 -6.19 6.29 -11.45
C VAL A 159 -5.47 6.44 -10.13
N PRO A 160 -4.57 7.42 -9.90
CA PRO A 160 -4.02 7.72 -8.59
C PRO A 160 -5.04 7.94 -7.49
N LEU A 161 -6.11 8.70 -7.75
CA LEU A 161 -7.18 8.93 -6.79
C LEU A 161 -7.98 7.65 -6.48
N LEU A 162 -8.22 6.80 -7.49
CA LEU A 162 -8.80 5.47 -7.28
C LEU A 162 -7.89 4.58 -6.41
N GLY A 163 -6.59 4.85 -6.34
CA GLY A 163 -5.64 4.20 -5.45
C GLY A 163 -6.08 4.19 -4.00
N SER A 164 -6.81 5.21 -3.54
CA SER A 164 -7.40 5.25 -2.21
C SER A 164 -8.46 4.18 -1.95
N PHE A 165 -9.00 3.57 -2.99
CA PHE A 165 -10.04 2.53 -2.89
C PHE A 165 -9.53 1.16 -3.31
N ILE A 166 -8.62 1.11 -4.29
CA ILE A 166 -8.05 -0.14 -4.84
C ILE A 166 -6.62 -0.41 -4.37
N THR A 167 -6.07 0.38 -3.48
CA THR A 167 -4.70 0.44 -2.97
C THR A 167 -3.69 1.13 -3.90
N GLU A 168 -2.66 1.70 -3.29
CA GLU A 168 -1.58 2.41 -3.98
C GLU A 168 -0.83 1.51 -5.00
N PRO A 169 -0.39 0.28 -4.67
CA PRO A 169 0.28 -0.59 -5.64
C PRO A 169 -0.61 -0.99 -6.82
N ALA A 170 -1.91 -1.23 -6.59
CA ALA A 170 -2.84 -1.57 -7.66
C ALA A 170 -3.05 -0.39 -8.61
N ALA A 171 -3.19 0.83 -8.10
CA ALA A 171 -3.29 2.05 -8.90
C ALA A 171 -2.01 2.30 -9.70
N MET A 172 -0.83 2.12 -9.09
CA MET A 172 0.46 2.24 -9.77
C MET A 172 0.54 1.28 -10.95
N THR A 173 0.22 0.01 -10.74
CA THR A 173 0.23 -1.03 -11.77
C THR A 173 -0.74 -0.70 -12.90
N LEU A 174 -1.98 -0.30 -12.58
CA LEU A 174 -2.98 0.07 -13.58
C LEU A 174 -2.53 1.26 -14.42
N ALA A 175 -2.07 2.34 -13.78
CA ALA A 175 -1.57 3.52 -14.47
C ALA A 175 -0.36 3.19 -15.36
N ALA A 176 0.61 2.43 -14.84
CA ALA A 176 1.79 2.02 -15.58
C ALA A 176 1.44 1.21 -16.83
N LEU A 177 0.51 0.24 -16.73
CA LEU A 177 0.03 -0.54 -17.86
C LEU A 177 -0.69 0.34 -18.89
N MET A 178 -1.56 1.26 -18.44
CA MET A 178 -2.27 2.17 -19.33
C MET A 178 -1.30 3.12 -20.08
N LEU A 179 -0.31 3.66 -19.38
CA LEU A 179 0.71 4.54 -19.96
C LEU A 179 1.65 3.77 -20.89
N ARG A 180 2.07 2.56 -20.51
CA ARG A 180 2.90 1.70 -21.35
C ARG A 180 2.21 1.44 -22.69
N ASP A 181 0.99 0.92 -22.64
CA ASP A 181 0.28 0.45 -23.83
C ASP A 181 -0.12 1.60 -24.77
N ARG A 182 -0.35 2.81 -24.23
CA ARG A 182 -0.84 3.95 -25.03
C ARG A 182 0.22 4.99 -25.36
N ILE A 183 1.18 5.21 -24.47
CA ILE A 183 2.12 6.32 -24.59
C ILE A 183 3.55 5.83 -24.83
N PHE A 184 4.08 4.93 -24.01
CA PHE A 184 5.50 4.59 -24.03
C PHE A 184 5.91 3.72 -25.22
N VAL A 185 4.99 2.92 -25.76
CA VAL A 185 5.25 2.09 -26.96
C VAL A 185 5.41 2.95 -28.21
N ALA A 186 4.86 4.16 -28.23
CA ALA A 186 4.87 5.06 -29.37
C ALA A 186 6.21 5.79 -29.63
N GLY A 187 7.29 5.46 -28.91
CA GLY A 187 8.60 6.10 -29.10
C GLY A 187 8.66 7.56 -28.69
N VAL A 188 7.96 7.94 -27.63
CA VAL A 188 7.93 9.29 -27.07
C VAL A 188 9.30 9.76 -26.53
N SER A 189 9.48 11.08 -26.38
CA SER A 189 10.72 11.65 -25.87
C SER A 189 11.05 11.15 -24.46
N ASN A 190 12.33 11.06 -24.14
CA ASN A 190 12.77 10.70 -22.79
C ASN A 190 12.30 11.72 -21.76
N ARG A 191 12.16 13.00 -22.15
CA ARG A 191 11.61 14.05 -21.26
C ARG A 191 10.17 13.72 -20.83
N LEU A 192 9.32 13.35 -21.78
CA LEU A 192 7.93 12.95 -21.48
C LEU A 192 7.92 11.70 -20.61
N LYS A 193 8.74 10.68 -20.91
CA LYS A 193 8.80 9.44 -20.12
C LYS A 193 9.14 9.70 -18.66
N TYR A 194 10.26 10.38 -18.39
CA TYR A 194 10.72 10.64 -17.02
C TYR A 194 9.79 11.59 -16.26
N ALA A 195 9.29 12.65 -16.91
CA ALA A 195 8.35 13.56 -16.31
C ALA A 195 7.03 12.84 -15.95
N THR A 196 6.54 11.97 -16.84
CA THR A 196 5.34 11.15 -16.58
C THR A 196 5.55 10.21 -15.39
N LEU A 197 6.67 9.51 -15.33
CA LEU A 197 7.00 8.62 -14.20
C LEU A 197 7.09 9.40 -12.90
N GLY A 198 7.78 10.56 -12.89
CA GLY A 198 7.88 11.41 -11.70
C GLY A 198 6.52 11.87 -11.20
N VAL A 199 5.65 12.37 -12.10
CA VAL A 199 4.29 12.79 -11.72
C VAL A 199 3.44 11.59 -11.30
N LEU A 200 3.58 10.43 -11.94
CA LEU A 200 2.85 9.22 -11.56
C LEU A 200 3.18 8.82 -10.11
N PHE A 201 4.47 8.73 -9.76
CA PHE A 201 4.89 8.38 -8.40
C PHE A 201 4.32 9.36 -7.35
N VAL A 202 4.46 10.67 -7.60
CA VAL A 202 3.92 11.68 -6.69
C VAL A 202 2.40 11.57 -6.57
N ASN A 203 1.71 11.46 -7.70
CA ASN A 203 0.26 11.46 -7.71
C ASN A 203 -0.35 10.18 -7.11
N VAL A 204 0.30 9.01 -7.27
CA VAL A 204 -0.16 7.77 -6.64
C VAL A 204 -0.02 7.85 -5.12
N SER A 205 1.13 8.34 -4.63
CA SER A 205 1.34 8.52 -3.18
C SER A 205 0.40 9.57 -2.58
N VAL A 206 0.21 10.72 -3.24
CA VAL A 206 -0.73 11.75 -2.78
C VAL A 206 -2.18 11.28 -2.93
N GLY A 207 -2.52 10.65 -4.06
CA GLY A 207 -3.86 10.16 -4.35
C GLY A 207 -4.30 9.04 -3.40
N GLY A 208 -3.38 8.23 -2.86
CA GLY A 208 -3.64 7.19 -1.88
C GLY A 208 -4.05 7.69 -0.49
N THR A 209 -3.96 9.00 -0.21
CA THR A 209 -4.24 9.56 1.12
C THR A 209 -5.70 9.88 1.42
N LEU A 210 -6.66 9.59 0.50
CA LEU A 210 -8.08 9.85 0.75
C LEU A 210 -8.69 8.88 1.76
N THR A 211 -8.11 7.69 1.92
CA THR A 211 -8.52 6.70 2.92
C THR A 211 -7.36 6.34 3.83
N HIS A 212 -7.66 5.86 5.03
CA HIS A 212 -6.65 5.49 6.01
C HIS A 212 -5.95 4.16 5.74
N PHE A 213 -6.44 3.35 4.80
CA PHE A 213 -6.00 1.97 4.57
C PHE A 213 -5.32 1.72 3.22
N ALA A 214 -5.40 2.67 2.28
CA ALA A 214 -4.97 2.43 0.90
C ALA A 214 -3.45 2.37 0.73
N ALA A 215 -2.72 3.13 1.52
CA ALA A 215 -1.26 3.18 1.51
C ALA A 215 -0.69 2.65 2.83
N PRO A 216 0.21 1.66 2.81
CA PRO A 216 0.77 1.07 4.03
C PRO A 216 1.36 2.08 5.02
N PRO A 217 2.13 3.12 4.61
CA PRO A 217 2.63 4.12 5.53
C PRO A 217 1.52 4.94 6.22
N VAL A 218 0.45 5.24 5.47
CA VAL A 218 -0.71 5.97 6.02
C VAL A 218 -1.44 5.12 7.05
N LEU A 219 -1.63 3.82 6.78
CA LEU A 219 -2.28 2.90 7.71
C LEU A 219 -1.54 2.81 9.05
N MET A 220 -0.21 2.71 9.02
CA MET A 220 0.60 2.65 10.25
C MET A 220 0.41 3.89 11.13
N VAL A 221 0.41 5.08 10.50
CA VAL A 221 0.20 6.36 11.19
C VAL A 221 -1.25 6.50 11.64
N ALA A 222 -2.20 6.15 10.77
CA ALA A 222 -3.63 6.21 11.05
C ALA A 222 -4.03 5.31 12.24
N GLY A 223 -3.47 4.10 12.32
CA GLY A 223 -3.66 3.21 13.47
C GLY A 223 -3.15 3.80 14.79
N LYS A 224 -2.01 4.52 14.75
CA LYS A 224 -1.44 5.16 15.93
C LYS A 224 -2.25 6.37 16.41
N TRP A 225 -2.83 7.14 15.51
CA TRP A 225 -3.55 8.39 15.80
C TRP A 225 -5.06 8.26 15.64
N GLU A 226 -5.57 7.05 15.47
CA GLU A 226 -6.99 6.74 15.32
C GLU A 226 -7.67 7.53 14.17
N TRP A 227 -6.94 7.72 13.05
CA TRP A 227 -7.47 8.41 11.89
C TRP A 227 -8.45 7.52 11.13
N THR A 228 -9.66 8.02 10.97
CA THR A 228 -10.71 7.36 10.20
C THR A 228 -10.70 7.82 8.74
N THR A 229 -11.38 7.08 7.85
CA THR A 229 -11.58 7.50 6.45
C THR A 229 -12.27 8.87 6.38
N ALA A 230 -13.26 9.14 7.25
CA ALA A 230 -13.93 10.44 7.29
C ALA A 230 -12.96 11.58 7.67
N PHE A 231 -12.07 11.34 8.62
CA PHE A 231 -11.00 12.28 8.96
C PHE A 231 -10.07 12.52 7.76
N MET A 232 -9.59 11.47 7.12
CA MET A 232 -8.69 11.58 5.95
C MET A 232 -9.33 12.37 4.82
N LEU A 233 -10.58 12.07 4.46
CA LEU A 233 -11.31 12.80 3.42
C LEU A 233 -11.49 14.28 3.76
N SER A 234 -11.84 14.61 5.01
CA SER A 234 -12.09 16.00 5.42
C SER A 234 -10.81 16.81 5.52
N MET A 235 -9.71 16.22 5.99
CA MET A 235 -8.44 16.94 6.25
C MET A 235 -7.52 16.98 5.03
N PHE A 236 -7.43 15.87 4.30
CA PHE A 236 -6.48 15.69 3.20
C PHE A 236 -7.15 15.57 1.83
N GLY A 237 -8.41 15.12 1.76
CA GLY A 237 -9.06 14.77 0.51
C GLY A 237 -9.06 15.89 -0.53
N ALA A 238 -9.58 17.08 -0.20
CA ALA A 238 -9.58 18.21 -1.14
C ALA A 238 -8.17 18.61 -1.57
N LYS A 239 -7.22 18.62 -0.65
CA LYS A 239 -5.82 18.98 -0.93
C LYS A 239 -5.16 17.96 -1.86
N ALA A 240 -5.38 16.67 -1.60
CA ALA A 240 -4.85 15.58 -2.43
C ALA A 240 -5.43 15.64 -3.85
N ILE A 241 -6.77 15.80 -3.97
CA ILE A 241 -7.43 15.94 -5.27
C ILE A 241 -6.88 17.13 -6.05
N LEU A 242 -6.78 18.31 -5.41
CA LEU A 242 -6.25 19.52 -6.05
C LEU A 242 -4.79 19.34 -6.49
N ALA A 243 -3.94 18.75 -5.65
CA ALA A 243 -2.54 18.50 -5.98
C ALA A 243 -2.40 17.54 -7.16
N VAL A 244 -3.12 16.41 -7.14
CA VAL A 244 -3.13 15.42 -8.22
C VAL A 244 -3.64 16.04 -9.53
N LEU A 245 -4.71 16.82 -9.49
CA LEU A 245 -5.25 17.49 -10.67
C LEU A 245 -4.29 18.55 -11.20
N ALA A 246 -3.70 19.37 -10.34
CA ALA A 246 -2.74 20.39 -10.74
C ALA A 246 -1.51 19.79 -11.44
N ASN A 247 -0.93 18.74 -10.85
CA ASN A 247 0.19 18.02 -11.45
C ASN A 247 -0.18 17.41 -12.81
N SER A 248 -1.36 16.77 -12.89
CA SER A 248 -1.83 16.10 -14.11
C SER A 248 -2.15 17.10 -15.23
N ILE A 249 -2.79 18.24 -14.90
CA ILE A 249 -3.05 19.32 -15.84
C ILE A 249 -1.71 19.91 -16.31
N GLY A 250 -0.81 20.22 -15.38
CA GLY A 250 0.48 20.81 -15.67
C GLY A 250 1.31 20.00 -16.65
N ILE A 251 1.47 18.69 -16.39
CA ILE A 251 2.24 17.82 -17.27
C ILE A 251 1.53 17.60 -18.61
N THR A 252 0.19 17.42 -18.64
CA THR A 252 -0.56 17.25 -19.87
C THR A 252 -0.47 18.49 -20.74
N PHE A 253 -0.54 19.69 -20.16
CA PHE A 253 -0.38 20.95 -20.89
C PHE A 253 1.03 21.12 -21.42
N LEU A 254 2.05 20.81 -20.61
CA LEU A 254 3.46 20.93 -20.98
C LEU A 254 3.79 20.07 -22.21
N PHE A 255 3.28 18.85 -22.26
CA PHE A 255 3.57 17.89 -23.33
C PHE A 255 2.41 17.74 -24.36
N ARG A 256 1.42 18.67 -24.35
CA ARG A 256 0.23 18.58 -25.23
C ARG A 256 0.55 18.40 -26.69
N ARG A 257 1.59 19.08 -27.19
CA ARG A 257 1.99 19.01 -28.61
C ARG A 257 2.46 17.60 -28.98
N GLU A 258 3.28 17.01 -28.13
CA GLU A 258 3.80 15.64 -28.34
C GLU A 258 2.69 14.59 -28.20
N LEU A 259 1.78 14.78 -27.25
CA LEU A 259 0.63 13.89 -27.03
C LEU A 259 -0.35 13.94 -28.23
N LEU A 260 -0.65 15.13 -28.75
CA LEU A 260 -1.54 15.31 -29.90
C LEU A 260 -0.94 14.77 -31.20
N ALA A 261 0.36 14.97 -31.45
CA ALA A 261 1.04 14.47 -32.64
C ALA A 261 0.97 12.94 -32.77
N ARG A 262 0.79 12.21 -31.66
CA ARG A 262 0.78 10.75 -31.58
C ARG A 262 -0.60 10.14 -31.32
N ALA A 263 -1.63 10.97 -31.21
CA ALA A 263 -3.00 10.54 -30.94
C ALA A 263 -3.65 9.71 -32.07
N LEU A 264 -3.02 9.62 -33.23
CA LEU A 264 -3.63 9.11 -34.48
C LEU A 264 -3.54 7.59 -34.64
N ASP A 265 -2.81 6.86 -33.79
CA ASP A 265 -2.55 5.44 -34.09
C ASP A 265 -2.66 4.54 -32.84
N ARG A 266 -3.87 4.02 -32.55
CA ARG A 266 -4.04 2.67 -31.99
C ARG A 266 -5.44 2.34 -31.53
N SER A 267 -6.04 1.39 -32.21
CA SER A 267 -7.10 0.52 -31.67
C SER A 267 -6.55 -0.32 -30.51
N THR A 268 -7.16 -0.18 -29.34
CA THR A 268 -6.83 -1.01 -28.19
C THR A 268 -7.39 -2.41 -28.44
N ASP A 269 -6.54 -3.41 -28.53
CA ASP A 269 -6.98 -4.81 -28.53
C ASP A 269 -7.88 -5.06 -27.31
N ALA A 270 -9.11 -5.44 -27.59
CA ALA A 270 -10.11 -5.72 -26.57
C ALA A 270 -9.72 -7.01 -25.84
N LYS A 271 -9.07 -6.88 -24.67
CA LYS A 271 -8.85 -8.03 -23.79
C LYS A 271 -10.20 -8.64 -23.37
N PRO A 272 -10.30 -9.97 -23.25
CA PRO A 272 -11.54 -10.62 -22.84
C PRO A 272 -12.02 -10.05 -21.51
N ARG A 273 -13.28 -9.62 -21.46
CA ARG A 273 -13.90 -9.00 -20.29
C ARG A 273 -14.24 -10.05 -19.25
N VAL A 274 -13.97 -9.72 -17.98
CA VAL A 274 -14.42 -10.52 -16.85
C VAL A 274 -15.94 -10.37 -16.70
N PRO A 275 -16.71 -11.46 -16.49
CA PRO A 275 -18.14 -11.35 -16.25
C PRO A 275 -18.48 -10.46 -15.08
N ALA A 276 -19.59 -9.69 -15.18
CA ALA A 276 -20.01 -8.72 -14.17
C ALA A 276 -20.23 -9.36 -12.76
N ALA A 277 -20.64 -10.62 -12.70
CA ALA A 277 -20.80 -11.34 -11.45
C ALA A 277 -19.50 -11.45 -10.65
N PHE A 278 -18.36 -11.71 -11.31
CA PHE A 278 -17.05 -11.75 -10.64
C PHE A 278 -16.60 -10.35 -10.19
N VAL A 279 -16.92 -9.31 -10.96
CA VAL A 279 -16.66 -7.92 -10.55
C VAL A 279 -17.44 -7.58 -9.29
N LEU A 280 -18.74 -7.88 -9.27
CA LEU A 280 -19.60 -7.65 -8.11
C LEU A 280 -19.12 -8.43 -6.88
N LEU A 281 -18.78 -9.70 -7.05
CA LEU A 281 -18.26 -10.55 -5.96
C LEU A 281 -17.00 -9.94 -5.34
N ASN A 282 -16.03 -9.51 -6.16
CA ASN A 282 -14.80 -8.90 -5.67
C ASN A 282 -15.03 -7.56 -4.97
N LEU A 283 -15.99 -6.75 -5.46
CA LEU A 283 -16.38 -5.50 -4.79
C LEU A 283 -17.05 -5.77 -3.44
N LEU A 284 -17.91 -6.78 -3.34
CA LEU A 284 -18.53 -7.17 -2.08
C LEU A 284 -17.49 -7.70 -1.09
N LEU A 285 -16.51 -8.50 -1.56
CA LEU A 285 -15.39 -8.95 -0.73
C LEU A 285 -14.54 -7.76 -0.25
N LEU A 286 -14.22 -6.83 -1.13
CA LEU A 286 -13.46 -5.61 -0.76
C LEU A 286 -14.22 -4.80 0.30
N ALA A 287 -15.52 -4.57 0.08
CA ALA A 287 -16.38 -3.87 1.03
C ALA A 287 -16.44 -4.62 2.37
N ALA A 288 -16.65 -5.93 2.36
CA ALA A 288 -16.68 -6.75 3.57
C ALA A 288 -15.38 -6.64 4.38
N VAL A 289 -14.22 -6.69 3.73
CA VAL A 289 -12.91 -6.54 4.39
C VAL A 289 -12.76 -5.14 4.99
N VAL A 290 -13.13 -4.08 4.26
CA VAL A 290 -13.06 -2.69 4.76
C VAL A 290 -13.98 -2.49 5.96
N PHE A 291 -15.20 -3.01 5.92
CA PHE A 291 -16.14 -2.92 7.04
C PHE A 291 -15.71 -3.77 8.24
N SER A 292 -15.12 -4.94 8.01
CA SER A 292 -14.64 -5.83 9.09
C SER A 292 -13.45 -5.26 9.85
N ASN A 293 -12.71 -4.30 9.29
CA ASN A 293 -11.61 -3.64 9.98
C ASN A 293 -12.05 -2.86 11.25
N HIS A 294 -13.33 -2.46 11.32
CA HIS A 294 -13.91 -1.83 12.51
C HIS A 294 -14.32 -2.85 13.60
N HIS A 295 -14.29 -4.16 13.28
CA HIS A 295 -14.61 -5.25 14.20
C HIS A 295 -13.51 -6.32 14.16
N PRO A 296 -12.34 -6.09 14.79
CA PRO A 296 -11.20 -7.02 14.75
C PRO A 296 -11.54 -8.43 15.27
N GLU A 297 -12.56 -8.56 16.13
CA GLU A 297 -13.03 -9.85 16.64
C GLU A 297 -13.70 -10.71 15.56
N ALA A 298 -14.33 -10.12 14.56
CA ALA A 298 -14.91 -10.86 13.44
C ALA A 298 -13.85 -11.49 12.52
N PHE A 299 -12.66 -10.87 12.45
CA PHE A 299 -11.53 -11.38 11.67
C PHE A 299 -10.80 -12.54 12.38
N MET A 300 -10.82 -12.54 13.72
CA MET A 300 -10.14 -13.56 14.55
C MET A 300 -11.01 -14.79 14.84
N SER A 301 -12.32 -14.72 14.59
CA SER A 301 -13.25 -15.83 14.85
C SER A 301 -13.11 -17.01 13.89
N THR A 302 -12.31 -16.90 12.83
CA THR A 302 -11.97 -18.01 11.93
C THR A 302 -10.67 -18.73 12.31
N GLY A 303 -9.96 -18.26 13.34
CA GLY A 303 -8.81 -18.97 13.92
C GLY A 303 -9.25 -20.05 14.93
N PRO A 304 -8.45 -21.10 15.15
CA PRO A 304 -8.78 -22.12 16.13
C PRO A 304 -8.97 -21.48 17.51
N THR A 305 -10.15 -21.67 18.10
CA THR A 305 -10.49 -21.22 19.45
C THR A 305 -9.41 -21.70 20.41
N ARG A 306 -8.72 -20.79 21.10
CA ARG A 306 -7.84 -21.14 22.20
C ARG A 306 -8.69 -21.92 23.23
N PRO A 307 -8.27 -23.13 23.65
CA PRO A 307 -8.92 -23.77 24.79
C PRO A 307 -8.74 -22.83 25.99
N ALA A 308 -9.85 -22.57 26.69
CA ALA A 308 -9.81 -21.86 27.94
C ALA A 308 -8.85 -22.61 28.88
N SER A 309 -7.79 -21.94 29.32
CA SER A 309 -6.90 -22.47 30.35
C SER A 309 -7.67 -22.54 31.68
N PRO A 310 -7.51 -23.66 32.42
CA PRO A 310 -8.19 -23.85 33.71
C PRO A 310 -7.74 -22.86 34.78
#